data_9838dbce669b9f56a96a86199cf7198d
#
_entry.id   9838dbce669b9f56a96a86199cf7198d
#
_cell.length_a   1.000
_cell.length_b   1.000
_cell.length_c   1.000
_cell.angle_alpha   90.00
_cell.angle_beta   90.00
_cell.angle_gamma   90.00
#
_symmetry.space_group_name_H-M   'P 1'
#
loop_
_entity.id
_entity.type
_entity.pdbx_description
1 polymer ?
#
loop_
_entity_poly.entity_id
_entity_poly.type
_entity_poly.pdbx_seq_one_letter_code
_entity_poly.pdbx_strand_id
1 'polypeptide(L)'
;MIRVSIRTAVAAAALSLTALLAVTACTGSSGGAVGPTSAGAEVAGAEAQAVLAAHGLDGLTGRQIVDRLDAVPPAERDANLIVSVTPEQVIVDPGGAGETALPLGADEFYLSIAPFVDVTHPCTYHSLTTCLGEQQSAPMHLTVRDADTGEVYAEEDTVTFANGFYGVWLPRGRTVEVTAEIDGRTGQVVTGTGAEDPTCLTTLRLT
;
A
#
# COMPACT_ATOMS: atom_id res chain seq x y z
N MET A 1 40.03 -33.19 -21.27
CA MET A 1 39.97 -33.88 -22.56
C MET A 1 38.52 -34.16 -22.87
N ILE A 2 38.15 -33.92 -24.18
CA ILE A 2 36.92 -34.40 -24.84
C ILE A 2 35.72 -33.42 -24.67
N ARG A 3 35.12 -32.98 -25.68
CA ARG A 3 35.18 -32.70 -27.14
C ARG A 3 33.97 -31.84 -27.46
N VAL A 4 34.24 -30.75 -28.10
CA VAL A 4 33.29 -29.87 -28.79
C VAL A 4 32.67 -30.64 -29.98
N SER A 5 31.37 -30.50 -30.15
CA SER A 5 30.71 -30.83 -31.42
C SER A 5 29.74 -29.71 -31.81
N ILE A 6 30.22 -28.93 -32.72
CA ILE A 6 29.47 -27.97 -33.53
C ILE A 6 28.77 -28.76 -34.66
N ARG A 7 27.49 -28.52 -34.87
CA ARG A 7 26.80 -28.87 -36.12
C ARG A 7 26.02 -27.67 -36.65
N THR A 8 26.58 -27.12 -37.69
CA THR A 8 25.96 -26.21 -38.68
C THR A 8 25.10 -27.01 -39.67
N ALA A 9 23.99 -26.44 -40.11
CA ALA A 9 23.36 -26.60 -41.43
C ALA A 9 22.08 -25.75 -41.45
N VAL A 10 21.94 -24.89 -42.30
CA VAL A 10 21.83 -24.63 -43.74
C VAL A 10 20.44 -24.04 -44.02
N ALA A 11 20.46 -22.94 -44.71
CA ALA A 11 19.37 -22.11 -45.20
C ALA A 11 18.51 -22.82 -46.28
N ALA A 12 17.24 -22.44 -46.34
CA ALA A 12 16.46 -22.54 -47.56
C ALA A 12 15.53 -21.34 -47.69
N ALA A 13 15.81 -20.55 -48.71
CA ALA A 13 14.96 -19.48 -49.21
C ALA A 13 13.94 -20.06 -50.19
N ALA A 14 12.71 -19.58 -50.13
CA ALA A 14 11.76 -19.73 -51.24
C ALA A 14 10.93 -18.48 -51.40
N LEU A 15 11.05 -17.88 -52.55
CA LEU A 15 10.33 -16.74 -53.08
C LEU A 15 8.91 -17.11 -53.58
N SER A 16 8.15 -16.04 -53.79
CA SER A 16 7.00 -15.82 -54.68
C SER A 16 5.63 -16.06 -54.00
N LEU A 17 4.60 -15.21 -54.07
CA LEU A 17 4.02 -14.60 -55.27
C LEU A 17 3.04 -13.52 -54.86
N THR A 18 3.07 -12.38 -55.53
CA THR A 18 2.10 -11.28 -55.49
C THR A 18 0.73 -11.70 -56.02
N ALA A 19 -0.32 -11.31 -55.29
CA ALA A 19 -1.68 -11.22 -55.82
C ALA A 19 -2.30 -9.89 -55.38
N LEU A 20 -2.38 -8.94 -56.32
CA LEU A 20 -3.27 -7.79 -56.29
C LEU A 20 -4.71 -8.30 -56.46
N LEU A 21 -5.59 -7.91 -55.56
CA LEU A 21 -7.02 -7.91 -55.80
C LEU A 21 -7.68 -6.63 -55.27
N ALA A 22 -8.46 -6.06 -56.15
CA ALA A 22 -8.98 -4.72 -56.12
C ALA A 22 -10.09 -4.52 -55.07
N VAL A 23 -10.13 -3.30 -54.65
CA VAL A 23 -11.13 -2.48 -53.95
C VAL A 23 -12.58 -2.78 -54.31
N THR A 24 -13.43 -2.94 -53.30
CA THR A 24 -14.83 -2.52 -53.35
C THR A 24 -15.15 -1.70 -52.12
N ALA A 25 -15.40 -0.44 -52.33
CA ALA A 25 -15.88 0.49 -51.32
C ALA A 25 -17.32 0.16 -50.95
N CYS A 26 -17.57 -0.28 -49.72
CA CYS A 26 -18.88 -0.24 -49.10
C CYS A 26 -18.87 0.86 -48.05
N THR A 27 -19.55 1.95 -48.35
CA THR A 27 -19.94 2.94 -47.36
C THR A 27 -20.99 2.32 -46.42
N GLY A 28 -20.47 1.75 -45.30
CA GLY A 28 -21.26 1.33 -44.17
C GLY A 28 -21.14 2.35 -43.05
N SER A 29 -22.22 3.07 -42.77
CA SER A 29 -22.33 3.93 -41.58
C SER A 29 -22.25 3.04 -40.34
N SER A 30 -21.06 2.87 -39.78
CA SER A 30 -20.85 2.23 -38.50
C SER A 30 -21.02 3.28 -37.41
N GLY A 31 -22.14 3.18 -36.68
CA GLY A 31 -22.27 3.88 -35.40
C GLY A 31 -21.10 3.51 -34.49
N GLY A 32 -20.15 4.42 -34.34
CA GLY A 32 -19.07 4.24 -33.41
C GLY A 32 -19.61 4.18 -32.00
N ALA A 33 -19.45 3.02 -31.36
CA ALA A 33 -19.50 2.97 -29.90
C ALA A 33 -18.41 3.88 -29.38
N VAL A 34 -18.80 5.03 -28.86
CA VAL A 34 -17.90 5.93 -28.13
C VAL A 34 -17.55 5.17 -26.86
N GLY A 35 -16.38 4.54 -26.85
CA GLY A 35 -15.79 4.04 -25.61
C GLY A 35 -15.57 5.21 -24.63
N PRO A 36 -15.48 4.95 -23.33
CA PRO A 36 -15.31 6.02 -22.36
C PRO A 36 -14.04 6.81 -22.75
N THR A 37 -14.27 8.06 -23.08
CA THR A 37 -13.27 8.98 -23.63
C THR A 37 -12.17 9.20 -22.61
N SER A 38 -10.90 9.19 -23.05
CA SER A 38 -9.72 9.59 -22.27
C SER A 38 -9.91 10.89 -21.47
N ALA A 39 -10.78 11.77 -21.93
CA ALA A 39 -11.17 12.99 -21.23
C ALA A 39 -11.75 12.76 -19.83
N GLY A 40 -12.51 11.68 -19.61
CA GLY A 40 -13.07 11.38 -18.30
C GLY A 40 -12.01 10.91 -17.29
N ALA A 41 -11.02 10.18 -17.74
CA ALA A 41 -9.90 9.74 -16.91
C ALA A 41 -8.93 10.90 -16.58
N GLU A 42 -8.72 11.83 -17.51
CA GLU A 42 -7.92 13.04 -17.30
C GLU A 42 -8.59 14.00 -16.30
N VAL A 43 -9.89 14.17 -16.38
CA VAL A 43 -10.66 14.99 -15.42
C VAL A 43 -10.62 14.40 -14.02
N ALA A 44 -10.85 13.08 -13.88
CA ALA A 44 -10.74 12.39 -12.59
C ALA A 44 -9.32 12.50 -12.00
N GLY A 45 -8.29 12.38 -12.85
CA GLY A 45 -6.90 12.59 -12.43
C GLY A 45 -6.61 14.03 -11.97
N ALA A 46 -7.18 15.03 -12.62
CA ALA A 46 -7.01 16.42 -12.25
C ALA A 46 -7.72 16.78 -10.93
N GLU A 47 -8.91 16.24 -10.70
CA GLU A 47 -9.64 16.38 -9.43
C GLU A 47 -8.88 15.72 -8.26
N ALA A 48 -8.36 14.51 -8.45
CA ALA A 48 -7.53 13.82 -7.49
C ALA A 48 -6.27 14.64 -7.13
N GLN A 49 -5.57 15.19 -8.13
CA GLN A 49 -4.41 16.03 -7.92
C GLN A 49 -4.76 17.34 -7.19
N ALA A 50 -5.92 17.93 -7.45
CA ALA A 50 -6.38 19.12 -6.76
C ALA A 50 -6.66 18.85 -5.27
N VAL A 51 -7.25 17.69 -4.95
CA VAL A 51 -7.45 17.23 -3.56
C VAL A 51 -6.11 17.08 -2.84
N LEU A 52 -5.16 16.36 -3.43
CA LEU A 52 -3.84 16.16 -2.85
C LEU A 52 -3.11 17.49 -2.63
N ALA A 53 -3.14 18.39 -3.62
CA ALA A 53 -2.51 19.70 -3.54
C ALA A 53 -3.10 20.60 -2.44
N ALA A 54 -4.42 20.56 -2.25
CA ALA A 54 -5.10 21.32 -1.20
C ALA A 54 -4.63 20.97 0.21
N HIS A 55 -4.13 19.73 0.41
CA HIS A 55 -3.62 19.22 1.68
C HIS A 55 -2.09 19.06 1.70
N GLY A 56 -1.37 19.61 0.70
CA GLY A 56 0.10 19.54 0.59
C GLY A 56 0.62 18.12 0.37
N LEU A 57 -0.17 17.25 -0.28
CA LEU A 57 0.17 15.86 -0.59
C LEU A 57 0.48 15.65 -2.08
N ASP A 58 0.50 16.72 -2.88
CA ASP A 58 0.77 16.66 -4.30
C ASP A 58 2.17 16.12 -4.61
N GLY A 59 2.25 15.28 -5.64
CA GLY A 59 3.49 14.65 -6.06
C GLY A 59 4.00 13.51 -5.15
N LEU A 60 3.31 13.21 -4.04
CA LEU A 60 3.66 12.10 -3.17
C LEU A 60 3.05 10.78 -3.67
N THR A 61 3.81 9.69 -3.50
CA THR A 61 3.30 8.32 -3.65
C THR A 61 2.45 7.93 -2.44
N GLY A 62 1.62 6.86 -2.56
CA GLY A 62 0.85 6.34 -1.43
C GLY A 62 1.75 6.05 -0.21
N ARG A 63 2.90 5.40 -0.42
CA ARG A 63 3.88 5.14 0.65
C ARG A 63 4.37 6.43 1.32
N GLN A 64 4.73 7.44 0.55
CA GLN A 64 5.22 8.71 1.10
C GLN A 64 4.13 9.46 1.90
N ILE A 65 2.85 9.32 1.50
CA ILE A 65 1.73 9.87 2.26
C ILE A 65 1.61 9.17 3.61
N VAL A 66 1.70 7.82 3.64
CA VAL A 66 1.68 7.05 4.88
C VAL A 66 2.80 7.49 5.81
N ASP A 67 4.05 7.44 5.33
CA ASP A 67 5.24 7.77 6.11
C ASP A 67 5.18 9.20 6.68
N ARG A 68 4.57 10.12 5.93
CA ARG A 68 4.43 11.51 6.35
C ARG A 68 3.33 11.73 7.37
N LEU A 69 2.14 11.13 7.17
CA LEU A 69 0.96 11.47 7.95
C LEU A 69 0.84 10.68 9.24
N ASP A 70 1.31 9.43 9.30
CA ASP A 70 1.17 8.62 10.52
C ASP A 70 1.99 9.17 11.69
N ALA A 71 3.12 9.79 11.40
CA ALA A 71 3.97 10.41 12.41
C ALA A 71 3.49 11.80 12.88
N VAL A 72 2.46 12.39 12.23
CA VAL A 72 1.95 13.73 12.60
C VAL A 72 1.30 13.70 13.99
N PRO A 73 1.75 14.56 14.92
CA PRO A 73 1.14 14.66 16.23
C PRO A 73 -0.37 14.95 16.14
N PRO A 74 -1.22 14.36 16.99
CA PRO A 74 -2.68 14.56 16.92
C PRO A 74 -3.14 16.00 16.91
N ALA A 75 -2.43 16.88 17.62
CA ALA A 75 -2.74 18.32 17.69
C ALA A 75 -2.41 19.08 16.38
N GLU A 76 -1.60 18.49 15.50
CA GLU A 76 -1.15 19.10 14.24
C GLU A 76 -1.87 18.50 13.02
N ARG A 77 -2.75 17.50 13.24
CA ARG A 77 -3.49 16.84 12.17
C ARG A 77 -4.52 17.78 11.55
N ASP A 78 -4.67 17.69 10.23
CA ASP A 78 -5.75 18.40 9.53
C ASP A 78 -7.11 17.78 9.87
N ALA A 79 -7.94 18.56 10.57
CA ALA A 79 -9.27 18.11 11.01
C ALA A 79 -10.28 17.90 9.86
N ASN A 80 -9.96 18.40 8.67
CA ASN A 80 -10.80 18.28 7.48
C ASN A 80 -10.33 17.16 6.54
N LEU A 81 -9.36 16.35 6.97
CA LEU A 81 -8.77 15.31 6.15
C LEU A 81 -8.83 13.96 6.88
N ILE A 82 -9.46 12.97 6.24
CA ILE A 82 -9.41 11.57 6.67
C ILE A 82 -8.53 10.81 5.68
N VAL A 83 -7.46 10.19 6.19
CA VAL A 83 -6.59 9.36 5.36
C VAL A 83 -6.50 7.98 5.99
N SER A 84 -6.90 6.97 5.22
CA SER A 84 -6.91 5.57 5.67
C SER A 84 -5.98 4.71 4.83
N VAL A 85 -5.36 3.73 5.47
CA VAL A 85 -4.48 2.75 4.80
C VAL A 85 -5.19 1.40 4.76
N THR A 86 -5.47 0.91 3.55
CA THR A 86 -5.91 -0.46 3.29
C THR A 86 -4.70 -1.31 2.88
N PRO A 87 -4.83 -2.62 2.74
CA PRO A 87 -3.72 -3.45 2.25
C PRO A 87 -3.13 -3.01 0.90
N GLU A 88 -3.92 -2.39 0.03
CA GLU A 88 -3.52 -2.13 -1.36
C GLU A 88 -3.36 -0.65 -1.71
N GLN A 89 -3.92 0.23 -0.90
CA GLN A 89 -3.97 1.66 -1.24
C GLN A 89 -4.13 2.57 -0.02
N VAL A 90 -3.74 3.80 -0.21
CA VAL A 90 -4.09 4.91 0.69
C VAL A 90 -5.31 5.62 0.12
N ILE A 91 -6.31 5.82 0.96
CA ILE A 91 -7.55 6.51 0.63
C ILE A 91 -7.50 7.88 1.30
N VAL A 92 -7.59 8.94 0.51
CA VAL A 92 -7.61 10.33 0.96
C VAL A 92 -9.01 10.89 0.77
N ASP A 93 -9.69 11.19 1.86
CA ASP A 93 -11.05 11.75 1.89
C ASP A 93 -11.02 13.16 2.51
N PRO A 94 -11.23 14.21 1.73
CA PRO A 94 -11.28 15.60 2.18
C PRO A 94 -12.65 16.01 2.77
N GLY A 95 -13.54 15.04 3.05
CA GLY A 95 -14.82 15.33 3.72
C GLY A 95 -15.90 15.95 2.85
N GLY A 96 -15.91 15.71 1.53
CA GLY A 96 -16.99 16.20 0.67
C GLY A 96 -16.68 16.42 -0.81
N ALA A 97 -15.42 16.45 -1.21
CA ALA A 97 -14.99 16.74 -2.60
C ALA A 97 -14.65 15.50 -3.42
N GLY A 98 -14.97 14.33 -2.93
CA GLY A 98 -14.61 13.07 -3.56
C GLY A 98 -13.33 12.44 -2.99
N GLU A 99 -13.39 11.15 -2.83
CA GLU A 99 -12.31 10.31 -2.32
C GLU A 99 -11.27 10.06 -3.41
N THR A 100 -10.00 10.08 -3.05
CA THR A 100 -8.89 9.78 -3.94
C THR A 100 -8.10 8.61 -3.38
N ALA A 101 -7.82 7.60 -4.20
CA ALA A 101 -7.03 6.44 -3.84
C ALA A 101 -5.67 6.44 -4.57
N LEU A 102 -4.59 6.18 -3.81
CA LEU A 102 -3.25 6.00 -4.36
C LEU A 102 -2.77 4.58 -4.04
N PRO A 103 -2.26 3.83 -5.04
CA PRO A 103 -1.79 2.48 -4.80
C PRO A 103 -0.57 2.44 -3.90
N LEU A 104 -0.46 1.36 -3.12
CA LEU A 104 0.76 0.93 -2.43
C LEU A 104 1.54 -0.05 -3.31
N GLY A 105 2.79 -0.31 -2.96
CA GLY A 105 3.61 -1.30 -3.65
C GLY A 105 3.00 -2.70 -3.60
N ALA A 106 3.07 -3.45 -4.71
CA ALA A 106 2.44 -4.77 -4.81
C ALA A 106 3.02 -5.79 -3.82
N ASP A 107 4.29 -5.61 -3.44
CA ASP A 107 5.02 -6.51 -2.52
C ASP A 107 5.10 -5.96 -1.09
N GLU A 108 4.49 -4.81 -0.83
CA GLU A 108 4.54 -4.11 0.44
C GLU A 108 3.20 -4.14 1.16
N PHE A 109 3.26 -4.24 2.48
CA PHE A 109 2.12 -4.12 3.38
C PHE A 109 2.47 -3.17 4.53
N TYR A 110 1.63 -2.20 4.81
CA TYR A 110 1.80 -1.31 5.96
C TYR A 110 1.02 -1.84 7.15
N LEU A 111 1.70 -2.12 8.26
CA LEU A 111 1.09 -2.51 9.52
C LEU A 111 1.32 -1.41 10.56
N SER A 112 0.26 -0.79 11.04
CA SER A 112 0.30 0.18 12.13
C SER A 112 -0.07 -0.49 13.45
N ILE A 113 0.84 -0.47 14.41
CA ILE A 113 0.80 -1.25 15.66
C ILE A 113 0.51 -0.31 16.82
N ALA A 114 -0.55 -0.58 17.59
CA ALA A 114 -0.91 0.12 18.82
C ALA A 114 -0.87 -0.82 20.04
N PRO A 115 0.27 -0.93 20.71
CA PRO A 115 0.34 -1.66 21.98
C PRO A 115 -0.54 -0.98 23.04
N PHE A 116 -1.14 -1.77 23.94
CA PHE A 116 -1.97 -1.23 25.01
C PHE A 116 -1.88 -2.07 26.29
N VAL A 117 -2.20 -1.45 27.42
CA VAL A 117 -2.33 -2.11 28.74
C VAL A 117 -3.81 -2.23 29.11
N ASP A 118 -4.50 -1.12 29.14
CA ASP A 118 -5.87 -0.99 29.64
C ASP A 118 -6.89 -0.61 28.57
N VAL A 119 -6.53 0.29 27.64
CA VAL A 119 -7.47 0.90 26.68
C VAL A 119 -7.06 0.65 25.23
N THR A 120 -7.98 0.08 24.47
CA THR A 120 -7.87 -0.09 23.03
C THR A 120 -9.22 0.11 22.35
N HIS A 121 -9.25 0.07 21.01
CA HIS A 121 -10.46 0.16 20.21
C HIS A 121 -10.42 -0.81 19.02
N PRO A 122 -11.55 -1.30 18.52
CA PRO A 122 -11.57 -2.09 17.29
C PRO A 122 -11.15 -1.24 16.10
N CYS A 123 -10.23 -1.76 15.29
CA CYS A 123 -9.77 -1.10 14.08
C CYS A 123 -9.40 -2.15 13.04
N THR A 124 -9.86 -1.98 11.77
CA THR A 124 -9.49 -2.85 10.66
C THR A 124 -8.46 -2.15 9.77
N TYR A 125 -8.80 -0.96 9.28
CA TYR A 125 -7.90 -0.17 8.46
C TYR A 125 -7.46 1.08 9.19
N HIS A 126 -6.14 1.27 9.27
CA HIS A 126 -5.56 2.35 10.04
C HIS A 126 -5.87 3.72 9.42
N SER A 127 -6.38 4.64 10.25
CA SER A 127 -6.53 6.04 9.86
C SER A 127 -5.35 6.86 10.36
N LEU A 128 -4.56 7.37 9.43
CA LEU A 128 -3.37 8.18 9.69
C LEU A 128 -3.70 9.50 10.39
N THR A 129 -4.94 9.97 10.25
CA THR A 129 -5.37 11.28 10.74
C THR A 129 -6.28 11.23 11.95
N THR A 130 -6.87 10.07 12.29
CA THR A 130 -7.86 10.00 13.39
C THR A 130 -7.56 8.96 14.46
N CYS A 131 -6.83 7.88 14.14
CA CYS A 131 -6.51 6.83 15.11
C CYS A 131 -5.65 7.36 16.27
N LEU A 132 -6.00 6.90 17.49
CA LEU A 132 -5.26 7.18 18.73
C LEU A 132 -5.08 5.89 19.52
N GLY A 133 -3.84 5.59 19.90
CA GLY A 133 -3.45 4.49 20.77
C GLY A 133 -3.13 4.97 22.18
N GLU A 134 -3.06 4.03 23.12
CA GLU A 134 -2.80 4.32 24.54
C GLU A 134 -1.34 4.71 24.79
N GLN A 135 -0.39 4.02 24.18
CA GLN A 135 1.04 4.17 24.44
C GLN A 135 1.66 5.29 23.56
N GLN A 136 1.37 6.55 23.91
CA GLN A 136 1.82 7.72 23.17
C GLN A 136 3.27 8.10 23.52
N SER A 137 4.12 8.27 22.50
CA SER A 137 5.52 8.65 22.64
C SER A 137 6.28 7.77 23.66
N ALA A 138 5.95 6.48 23.72
CA ALA A 138 6.54 5.51 24.64
C ALA A 138 7.76 4.83 24.01
N PRO A 139 8.91 4.77 24.71
CA PRO A 139 10.03 3.92 24.29
C PRO A 139 9.58 2.45 24.19
N MET A 140 9.89 1.80 23.08
CA MET A 140 9.43 0.46 22.77
C MET A 140 10.56 -0.35 22.13
N HIS A 141 10.73 -1.59 22.55
CA HIS A 141 11.46 -2.58 21.77
C HIS A 141 10.44 -3.36 20.94
N LEU A 142 10.63 -3.34 19.61
CA LEU A 142 9.75 -4.01 18.66
C LEU A 142 10.49 -5.12 17.94
N THR A 143 9.86 -6.29 17.86
CA THR A 143 10.29 -7.39 16.98
C THR A 143 9.13 -7.81 16.09
N VAL A 144 9.36 -7.89 14.78
CA VAL A 144 8.43 -8.48 13.82
C VAL A 144 9.15 -9.56 13.04
N ARG A 145 8.62 -10.78 13.08
CA ARG A 145 9.20 -11.93 12.38
C ARG A 145 8.15 -12.71 11.61
N ASP A 146 8.58 -13.38 10.56
CA ASP A 146 7.77 -14.37 9.87
C ASP A 146 7.44 -15.54 10.83
N ALA A 147 6.17 -15.85 11.01
CA ALA A 147 5.73 -16.87 11.96
C ALA A 147 6.06 -18.29 11.50
N ASP A 148 6.25 -18.52 10.20
CA ASP A 148 6.52 -19.84 9.63
C ASP A 148 8.02 -20.12 9.54
N THR A 149 8.82 -19.11 9.15
CA THR A 149 10.26 -19.26 8.88
C THR A 149 11.15 -18.73 10.01
N GLY A 150 10.64 -17.83 10.84
CA GLY A 150 11.41 -17.12 11.86
C GLY A 150 12.28 -16.00 11.32
N GLU A 151 12.19 -15.67 10.02
CA GLU A 151 12.90 -14.53 9.43
C GLU A 151 12.48 -13.23 10.12
N VAL A 152 13.46 -12.44 10.54
CA VAL A 152 13.22 -11.16 11.22
C VAL A 152 13.05 -10.06 10.17
N TYR A 153 11.91 -9.40 10.16
CA TYR A 153 11.61 -8.25 9.29
C TYR A 153 11.92 -6.92 9.94
N ALA A 154 11.73 -6.82 11.26
CA ALA A 154 12.11 -5.66 12.06
C ALA A 154 12.53 -6.12 13.46
N GLU A 155 13.60 -5.54 13.99
CA GLU A 155 14.04 -5.67 15.39
C GLU A 155 14.73 -4.37 15.76
N GLU A 156 14.11 -3.56 16.59
CA GLU A 156 14.59 -2.21 16.86
C GLU A 156 14.11 -1.65 18.19
N ASP A 157 14.96 -0.81 18.80
CA ASP A 157 14.58 0.09 19.88
C ASP A 157 14.06 1.38 19.25
N THR A 158 12.81 1.71 19.52
CA THR A 158 12.10 2.82 18.89
C THR A 158 11.20 3.55 19.89
N VAL A 159 10.41 4.49 19.40
CA VAL A 159 9.41 5.23 20.19
C VAL A 159 8.11 5.26 19.41
N THR A 160 7.00 4.89 20.03
CA THR A 160 5.69 5.05 19.40
C THR A 160 5.44 6.51 19.04
N PHE A 161 4.74 6.77 17.96
CA PHE A 161 4.39 8.13 17.58
C PHE A 161 3.53 8.81 18.65
N ALA A 162 3.37 10.12 18.56
CA ALA A 162 2.52 10.89 19.46
C ALA A 162 1.05 10.45 19.43
N ASN A 163 0.64 9.71 18.40
CA ASN A 163 -0.70 9.11 18.31
C ASN A 163 -0.81 7.74 19.01
N GLY A 164 0.28 7.20 19.58
CA GLY A 164 0.30 5.89 20.25
C GLY A 164 0.42 4.68 19.34
N PHE A 165 0.68 4.91 18.05
CA PHE A 165 0.96 3.88 17.06
C PHE A 165 2.43 3.86 16.66
N TYR A 166 2.84 2.79 16.01
CA TYR A 166 4.10 2.67 15.31
C TYR A 166 3.92 1.85 14.04
N GLY A 167 4.30 2.40 12.90
CA GLY A 167 4.09 1.78 11.60
C GLY A 167 5.32 1.09 11.05
N VAL A 168 5.13 -0.07 10.48
CA VAL A 168 6.19 -0.85 9.82
C VAL A 168 5.76 -1.29 8.43
N TRP A 169 6.71 -1.28 7.49
CA TRP A 169 6.53 -1.84 6.16
C TRP A 169 7.04 -3.28 6.14
N LEU A 170 6.18 -4.20 5.73
CA LEU A 170 6.41 -5.65 5.75
C LEU A 170 6.24 -6.25 4.35
N PRO A 171 6.81 -7.42 4.06
CA PRO A 171 6.48 -8.17 2.86
C PRO A 171 5.00 -8.58 2.89
N ARG A 172 4.35 -8.49 1.73
CA ARG A 172 2.95 -8.90 1.57
C ARG A 172 2.78 -10.41 1.56
N GLY A 173 1.61 -10.89 2.03
CA GLY A 173 1.19 -12.30 1.98
C GLY A 173 1.95 -13.20 2.95
N ARG A 174 2.31 -12.67 4.11
CA ARG A 174 2.97 -13.39 5.19
C ARG A 174 2.05 -13.53 6.40
N THR A 175 2.36 -14.51 7.25
CA THR A 175 1.90 -14.54 8.63
C THR A 175 3.05 -14.05 9.50
N VAL A 176 2.83 -13.01 10.29
CA VAL A 176 3.88 -12.39 11.11
C VAL A 176 3.53 -12.44 12.59
N GLU A 177 4.54 -12.66 13.40
CA GLU A 177 4.50 -12.54 14.84
C GLU A 177 5.08 -11.17 15.22
N VAL A 178 4.29 -10.37 15.92
CA VAL A 178 4.65 -9.05 16.41
C VAL A 178 4.81 -9.11 17.91
N THR A 179 5.97 -8.73 18.42
CA THR A 179 6.27 -8.61 19.86
C THR A 179 6.67 -7.17 20.17
N ALA A 180 6.05 -6.59 21.20
CA ALA A 180 6.43 -5.28 21.70
C ALA A 180 6.70 -5.34 23.20
N GLU A 181 7.73 -4.62 23.65
CA GLU A 181 8.05 -4.40 25.07
C GLU A 181 8.06 -2.90 25.36
N ILE A 182 7.28 -2.48 26.37
CA ILE A 182 7.19 -1.10 26.86
C ILE A 182 7.18 -1.15 28.39
N ASP A 183 8.08 -0.43 29.04
CA ASP A 183 8.18 -0.33 30.51
C ASP A 183 8.23 -1.70 31.23
N GLY A 184 8.95 -2.67 30.61
CA GLY A 184 9.12 -4.02 31.16
C GLY A 184 7.88 -4.93 31.02
N ARG A 185 6.84 -4.49 30.33
CA ARG A 185 5.69 -5.30 29.95
C ARG A 185 5.83 -5.74 28.51
N THR A 186 5.47 -6.97 28.23
CA THR A 186 5.59 -7.56 26.89
C THR A 186 4.23 -7.99 26.38
N GLY A 187 3.97 -7.75 25.11
CA GLY A 187 2.82 -8.26 24.38
C GLY A 187 3.26 -8.95 23.08
N GLN A 188 2.48 -9.98 22.68
CA GLN A 188 2.73 -10.70 21.43
C GLN A 188 1.42 -11.01 20.73
N VAL A 189 1.41 -10.90 19.40
CA VAL A 189 0.24 -11.24 18.59
C VAL A 189 0.69 -11.74 17.22
N VAL A 190 -0.10 -12.61 16.61
CA VAL A 190 0.11 -13.09 15.24
C VAL A 190 -0.96 -12.46 14.35
N THR A 191 -0.54 -11.92 13.18
CA THR A 191 -1.43 -11.31 12.19
C THR A 191 -0.95 -11.63 10.77
N GLY A 192 -1.81 -11.42 9.79
CA GLY A 192 -1.46 -11.56 8.37
C GLY A 192 -1.05 -10.22 7.73
N THR A 193 -0.46 -10.31 6.52
CA THR A 193 -0.14 -9.18 5.64
C THR A 193 -0.70 -9.37 4.24
N GLY A 194 -1.82 -10.10 4.11
CA GLY A 194 -2.52 -10.34 2.85
C GLY A 194 -3.53 -9.25 2.50
N ALA A 195 -4.29 -9.49 1.42
CA ALA A 195 -5.25 -8.50 0.90
C ALA A 195 -6.47 -8.30 1.81
N GLU A 196 -6.80 -9.29 2.66
CA GLU A 196 -7.95 -9.25 3.56
C GLU A 196 -7.54 -8.95 5.02
N ASP A 197 -6.23 -8.80 5.28
CA ASP A 197 -5.72 -8.61 6.63
C ASP A 197 -5.82 -7.15 7.10
N PRO A 198 -5.98 -6.91 8.41
CA PRO A 198 -6.06 -5.56 8.94
C PRO A 198 -4.73 -4.83 8.88
N THR A 199 -4.74 -3.57 8.48
CA THR A 199 -3.58 -2.68 8.54
C THR A 199 -3.43 -1.99 9.90
N CYS A 200 -4.39 -2.19 10.80
CA CYS A 200 -4.47 -1.59 12.12
C CYS A 200 -4.42 -2.68 13.20
N LEU A 201 -3.29 -2.81 13.89
CA LEU A 201 -3.10 -3.82 14.93
C LEU A 201 -3.32 -3.22 16.31
N THR A 202 -4.55 -3.37 16.83
CA THR A 202 -5.01 -2.86 18.13
C THR A 202 -5.28 -3.96 19.15
N THR A 203 -4.79 -5.18 18.88
CA THR A 203 -4.99 -6.36 19.74
C THR A 203 -3.75 -6.74 20.53
N LEU A 204 -2.63 -6.01 20.40
CA LEU A 204 -1.37 -6.28 21.09
C LEU A 204 -1.43 -5.75 22.52
N ARG A 205 -1.84 -6.61 23.47
CA ARG A 205 -1.93 -6.28 24.88
C ARG A 205 -0.62 -6.54 25.60
N LEU A 206 -0.13 -5.55 26.34
CA LEU A 206 1.05 -5.63 27.20
C LEU A 206 0.64 -6.18 28.60
N THR A 207 1.40 -7.17 29.11
CA THR A 207 1.15 -7.80 30.42
C THR A 207 2.41 -7.91 31.26
#